data_1d0aea0f5b0403e3b30fe83b54c8c299
#
_entry.id   1d0aea0f5b0403e3b30fe83b54c8c299
#
_cell.length_a   1.000
_cell.length_b   1.000
_cell.length_c   1.000
_cell.angle_alpha   90.00
_cell.angle_beta   90.00
_cell.angle_gamma   90.00
#
_symmetry.space_group_name_H-M   'P 1'
#
loop_
_entity.id
_entity.type
_entity.pdbx_description
1 polymer ?
#
loop_
_entity_poly.entity_id
_entity_poly.type
_entity_poly.pdbx_seq_one_letter_code
_entity_poly.pdbx_strand_id
1 'polypeptide(L)'
;MHERKAFVEINGLLLEYFVYGEGKTCVVCLHGHGRSADDFKFLESTERTVISIHLFYHGSSYFPVERIENAPLKAEEFNELFRRLLQLEQVNDFHLFAFSQGGRFSLCLLPEFSDRIRTLTLIAPDGMDNNSFYNWASRRKWARKLFIRWERNPDKLKYLSYLATKVGIMRPKVRTFVNEFSSNRDHFRRASLTWRGFRELKPDPELVGRIIRDRKIPFRIIMGTHDQVIRPKQAYDFIRRCGLNDVVKEVNNGHNFFKESSINKFIHLLPFMD
;
A
#
# COMPACT_ATOMS: atom_id res chain seq x y z
N MET A 1 -0.86 -26.19 10.50
CA MET A 1 -1.30 -24.83 10.16
C MET A 1 -1.98 -24.87 8.82
N HIS A 2 -3.16 -24.30 8.70
CA HIS A 2 -3.96 -24.37 7.48
C HIS A 2 -3.65 -23.17 6.59
N GLU A 3 -3.17 -23.42 5.38
CA GLU A 3 -2.91 -22.39 4.37
C GLU A 3 -3.74 -22.70 3.12
N ARG A 4 -4.53 -21.72 2.68
CA ARG A 4 -5.34 -21.86 1.47
C ARG A 4 -5.15 -20.63 0.57
N LYS A 5 -4.84 -20.91 -0.68
CA LYS A 5 -4.81 -19.91 -1.76
C LYS A 5 -6.20 -19.82 -2.41
N ALA A 6 -6.67 -18.60 -2.65
CA ALA A 6 -7.96 -18.37 -3.25
C ALA A 6 -7.94 -17.12 -4.18
N PHE A 7 -9.03 -16.95 -4.92
CA PHE A 7 -9.17 -15.87 -5.91
C PHE A 7 -10.56 -15.26 -5.84
N VAL A 8 -10.63 -13.98 -6.16
CA VAL A 8 -11.87 -13.27 -6.46
C VAL A 8 -11.72 -12.53 -7.76
N GLU A 9 -12.71 -12.67 -8.64
CA GLU A 9 -12.71 -12.03 -9.95
C GLU A 9 -14.04 -11.30 -10.19
N ILE A 10 -13.95 -10.05 -10.66
CA ILE A 10 -15.10 -9.23 -11.07
C ILE A 10 -14.67 -8.35 -12.24
N ASN A 11 -15.45 -8.36 -13.32
CA ASN A 11 -15.27 -7.48 -14.48
C ASN A 11 -13.84 -7.53 -15.08
N GLY A 12 -13.20 -8.72 -15.08
CA GLY A 12 -11.85 -8.93 -15.58
C GLY A 12 -10.74 -8.41 -14.67
N LEU A 13 -11.07 -8.05 -13.44
CA LEU A 13 -10.12 -7.76 -12.36
C LEU A 13 -10.00 -8.98 -11.46
N LEU A 14 -8.78 -9.44 -11.20
CA LEU A 14 -8.51 -10.62 -10.40
C LEU A 14 -7.66 -10.24 -9.17
N LEU A 15 -8.10 -10.65 -7.98
CA LEU A 15 -7.29 -10.62 -6.77
C LEU A 15 -7.01 -12.06 -6.31
N GLU A 16 -5.75 -12.37 -6.11
CA GLU A 16 -5.25 -13.53 -5.41
C GLU A 16 -5.12 -13.19 -3.92
N TYR A 17 -5.53 -14.10 -3.06
CA TYR A 17 -5.34 -13.95 -1.62
C TYR A 17 -5.05 -15.29 -0.97
N PHE A 18 -4.47 -15.23 0.21
CA PHE A 18 -4.16 -16.37 1.05
C PHE A 18 -4.92 -16.26 2.37
N VAL A 19 -5.38 -17.39 2.85
CA VAL A 19 -6.01 -17.52 4.17
C VAL A 19 -5.11 -18.38 5.02
N TYR A 20 -4.66 -17.85 6.16
CA TYR A 20 -3.83 -18.54 7.14
C TYR A 20 -4.60 -18.63 8.46
N GLY A 21 -4.59 -19.84 9.08
CA GLY A 21 -5.30 -20.09 10.33
C GLY A 21 -6.81 -20.24 10.17
N GLU A 22 -7.48 -20.56 11.28
CA GLU A 22 -8.92 -20.83 11.37
C GLU A 22 -9.54 -20.21 12.63
N GLY A 23 -8.90 -19.20 13.20
CA GLY A 23 -9.37 -18.54 14.41
C GLY A 23 -10.55 -17.59 14.16
N LYS A 24 -11.21 -17.19 15.23
CA LYS A 24 -12.39 -16.31 15.17
C LYS A 24 -12.06 -14.86 14.84
N THR A 25 -10.88 -14.40 15.20
CA THR A 25 -10.44 -13.01 14.94
C THR A 25 -9.93 -12.90 13.51
N CYS A 26 -10.65 -12.19 12.66
CA CYS A 26 -10.25 -11.99 11.28
C CYS A 26 -9.33 -10.75 11.14
N VAL A 27 -8.17 -10.94 10.50
CA VAL A 27 -7.24 -9.85 10.13
C VAL A 27 -7.07 -9.85 8.62
N VAL A 28 -7.51 -8.77 7.97
CA VAL A 28 -7.30 -8.58 6.52
C VAL A 28 -6.07 -7.72 6.30
N CYS A 29 -5.14 -8.23 5.48
CA CYS A 29 -3.82 -7.68 5.29
C CYS A 29 -3.57 -7.24 3.84
N LEU A 30 -2.99 -6.04 3.66
CA LEU A 30 -2.62 -5.47 2.36
C LEU A 30 -1.13 -5.09 2.35
N HIS A 31 -0.34 -5.74 1.51
CA HIS A 31 1.12 -5.57 1.46
C HIS A 31 1.57 -4.29 0.72
N GLY A 32 2.86 -3.99 0.80
CA GLY A 32 3.52 -2.89 0.10
C GLY A 32 3.94 -3.24 -1.34
N HIS A 33 4.39 -2.22 -2.07
CA HIS A 33 4.94 -2.40 -3.42
C HIS A 33 6.12 -3.36 -3.43
N GLY A 34 6.11 -4.33 -4.36
CA GLY A 34 7.18 -5.33 -4.49
C GLY A 34 7.25 -6.37 -3.37
N ARG A 35 6.22 -6.45 -2.54
CA ARG A 35 6.09 -7.38 -1.41
C ARG A 35 5.14 -8.55 -1.75
N SER A 36 4.94 -9.42 -0.79
CA SER A 36 4.11 -10.62 -0.91
C SER A 36 3.06 -10.69 0.19
N ALA A 37 2.00 -11.44 -0.05
CA ALA A 37 1.03 -11.84 0.96
C ALA A 37 1.68 -12.59 2.14
N ASP A 38 2.79 -13.30 1.90
CA ASP A 38 3.53 -14.02 2.95
C ASP A 38 4.11 -13.13 4.04
N ASP A 39 4.25 -11.83 3.79
CA ASP A 39 4.73 -10.87 4.80
C ASP A 39 3.89 -10.90 6.07
N PHE A 40 2.64 -11.32 6.00
CA PHE A 40 1.72 -11.34 7.13
C PHE A 40 1.55 -12.72 7.78
N LYS A 41 2.28 -13.72 7.31
CA LYS A 41 2.22 -15.09 7.84
C LYS A 41 2.58 -15.17 9.33
N PHE A 42 3.39 -14.23 9.84
CA PHE A 42 3.74 -14.15 11.26
C PHE A 42 2.54 -13.86 12.19
N LEU A 43 1.39 -13.46 11.63
CA LEU A 43 0.16 -13.22 12.39
C LEU A 43 -0.66 -14.49 12.59
N GLU A 44 -0.34 -15.57 11.87
CA GLU A 44 -1.06 -16.85 11.95
C GLU A 44 -1.06 -17.40 13.37
N SER A 45 -2.22 -17.80 13.85
CA SER A 45 -2.39 -18.48 15.13
C SER A 45 -3.70 -19.27 15.15
N THR A 46 -3.91 -20.06 16.20
CA THR A 46 -5.18 -20.78 16.41
C THR A 46 -6.37 -19.85 16.72
N GLU A 47 -6.11 -18.62 17.08
CA GLU A 47 -7.13 -17.63 17.45
C GLU A 47 -7.49 -16.68 16.31
N ARG A 48 -6.65 -16.63 15.28
CA ARG A 48 -6.76 -15.70 14.16
C ARG A 48 -6.87 -16.38 12.82
N THR A 49 -7.74 -15.82 11.98
CA THR A 49 -7.76 -16.06 10.53
C THR A 49 -7.17 -14.83 9.86
N VAL A 50 -6.08 -15.01 9.13
CA VAL A 50 -5.39 -13.94 8.40
C VAL A 50 -5.71 -14.06 6.92
N ILE A 51 -6.37 -13.05 6.35
CA ILE A 51 -6.62 -12.95 4.91
C ILE A 51 -5.63 -11.97 4.32
N SER A 52 -4.63 -12.48 3.64
CA SER A 52 -3.56 -11.67 3.05
C SER A 52 -3.73 -11.56 1.54
N ILE A 53 -3.95 -10.33 1.05
CA ILE A 53 -4.31 -10.04 -0.34
C ILE A 53 -3.06 -9.63 -1.11
N HIS A 54 -2.79 -10.31 -2.24
CA HIS A 54 -1.89 -9.78 -3.26
C HIS A 54 -2.55 -8.61 -3.98
N LEU A 55 -1.95 -7.43 -3.86
CA LEU A 55 -2.38 -6.27 -4.64
C LEU A 55 -2.10 -6.49 -6.14
N PHE A 56 -2.82 -5.78 -7.00
CA PHE A 56 -2.63 -5.90 -8.45
C PHE A 56 -1.15 -5.78 -8.88
N TYR A 57 -0.76 -6.54 -9.88
CA TYR A 57 0.61 -6.73 -10.38
C TYR A 57 1.56 -7.44 -9.40
N HIS A 58 1.01 -8.12 -8.38
CA HIS A 58 1.73 -9.02 -7.48
C HIS A 58 1.03 -10.38 -7.46
N GLY A 59 1.82 -11.45 -7.30
CA GLY A 59 1.30 -12.81 -7.43
C GLY A 59 0.54 -13.00 -8.75
N SER A 60 -0.63 -13.60 -8.69
CA SER A 60 -1.54 -13.77 -9.84
C SER A 60 -2.59 -12.65 -9.94
N SER A 61 -2.55 -11.64 -9.07
CA SER A 61 -3.50 -10.51 -9.12
C SER A 61 -3.32 -9.67 -10.37
N TYR A 62 -4.42 -9.44 -11.08
CA TYR A 62 -4.41 -8.84 -12.41
C TYR A 62 -5.31 -7.61 -12.51
N PHE A 63 -4.75 -6.54 -13.08
CA PHE A 63 -5.48 -5.37 -13.57
C PHE A 63 -5.06 -5.12 -15.03
N PRO A 64 -6.02 -4.93 -15.98
CA PRO A 64 -5.71 -4.79 -17.40
C PRO A 64 -4.79 -3.60 -17.67
N VAL A 65 -3.64 -3.86 -18.31
CA VAL A 65 -2.61 -2.84 -18.61
C VAL A 65 -3.14 -1.81 -19.60
N GLU A 66 -3.99 -2.21 -20.52
CA GLU A 66 -4.63 -1.36 -21.54
C GLU A 66 -5.56 -0.32 -20.91
N ARG A 67 -6.12 -0.59 -19.73
CA ARG A 67 -6.97 0.35 -19.01
C ARG A 67 -6.21 1.48 -18.35
N ILE A 68 -4.94 1.30 -18.02
CA ILE A 68 -4.15 2.20 -17.16
C ILE A 68 -4.25 3.67 -17.59
N GLU A 69 -4.20 3.95 -18.90
CA GLU A 69 -4.18 5.33 -19.36
C GLU A 69 -5.55 6.00 -19.38
N ASN A 70 -6.60 5.28 -19.74
CA ASN A 70 -7.93 5.84 -20.01
C ASN A 70 -8.96 5.50 -18.92
N ALA A 71 -8.81 4.36 -18.27
CA ALA A 71 -9.70 3.87 -17.21
C ALA A 71 -8.90 3.26 -16.04
N PRO A 72 -8.10 4.07 -15.31
CA PRO A 72 -7.34 3.60 -14.16
C PRO A 72 -8.26 3.04 -13.08
N LEU A 73 -7.70 2.27 -12.18
CA LEU A 73 -8.44 1.67 -11.07
C LEU A 73 -9.13 2.76 -10.23
N LYS A 74 -10.41 2.59 -10.03
CA LYS A 74 -11.22 3.40 -9.12
C LYS A 74 -11.39 2.68 -7.78
N ALA A 75 -11.67 3.46 -6.73
CA ALA A 75 -11.89 2.90 -5.39
C ALA A 75 -13.09 1.94 -5.38
N GLU A 76 -14.16 2.28 -6.08
CA GLU A 76 -15.39 1.49 -6.17
C GLU A 76 -15.16 0.10 -6.74
N GLU A 77 -14.29 -0.03 -7.75
CA GLU A 77 -13.95 -1.32 -8.38
C GLU A 77 -13.18 -2.22 -7.39
N PHE A 78 -12.24 -1.65 -6.65
CA PHE A 78 -11.52 -2.39 -5.61
C PHE A 78 -12.45 -2.77 -4.44
N ASN A 79 -13.33 -1.85 -4.05
CA ASN A 79 -14.32 -2.08 -2.99
C ASN A 79 -15.27 -3.23 -3.35
N GLU A 80 -15.68 -3.33 -4.62
CA GLU A 80 -16.53 -4.41 -5.10
C GLU A 80 -15.85 -5.79 -5.00
N LEU A 81 -14.58 -5.89 -5.44
CA LEU A 81 -13.76 -7.09 -5.26
C LEU A 81 -13.60 -7.45 -3.77
N PHE A 82 -13.29 -6.45 -2.95
CA PHE A 82 -13.11 -6.63 -1.52
C PHE A 82 -14.40 -7.08 -0.83
N ARG A 83 -15.54 -6.51 -1.18
CA ARG A 83 -16.86 -6.96 -0.70
C ARG A 83 -17.13 -8.41 -1.07
N ARG A 84 -16.84 -8.79 -2.32
CA ARG A 84 -17.01 -10.16 -2.79
C ARG A 84 -16.09 -11.13 -2.05
N LEU A 85 -14.85 -10.75 -1.80
CA LEU A 85 -13.90 -11.53 -0.99
C LEU A 85 -14.47 -11.76 0.41
N LEU A 86 -14.92 -10.72 1.10
CA LEU A 86 -15.50 -10.85 2.45
C LEU A 86 -16.75 -11.75 2.47
N GLN A 87 -17.54 -11.74 1.40
CA GLN A 87 -18.69 -12.65 1.26
C GLN A 87 -18.27 -14.11 1.10
N LEU A 88 -17.27 -14.38 0.23
CA LEU A 88 -16.73 -15.71 0.00
C LEU A 88 -16.14 -16.33 1.27
N GLU A 89 -15.45 -15.50 2.07
CA GLU A 89 -14.83 -15.91 3.32
C GLU A 89 -15.78 -15.80 4.53
N GLN A 90 -17.04 -15.41 4.32
CA GLN A 90 -18.06 -15.24 5.38
C GLN A 90 -17.61 -14.32 6.53
N VAL A 91 -16.78 -13.34 6.21
CA VAL A 91 -16.25 -12.36 7.18
C VAL A 91 -17.27 -11.27 7.40
N ASN A 92 -17.73 -11.06 8.62
CA ASN A 92 -18.65 -9.98 8.99
C ASN A 92 -17.89 -8.73 9.43
N ASP A 93 -16.93 -8.88 10.31
CA ASP A 93 -16.07 -7.79 10.79
C ASP A 93 -14.61 -8.26 10.85
N PHE A 94 -13.68 -7.30 10.78
CA PHE A 94 -12.27 -7.60 10.65
C PHE A 94 -11.38 -6.47 11.16
N HIS A 95 -10.15 -6.82 11.52
CA HIS A 95 -9.05 -5.89 11.70
C HIS A 95 -8.38 -5.63 10.36
N LEU A 96 -8.19 -4.37 9.98
CA LEU A 96 -7.54 -4.00 8.72
C LEU A 96 -6.09 -3.60 9.00
N PHE A 97 -5.17 -4.37 8.43
CA PHE A 97 -3.75 -4.17 8.62
C PHE A 97 -3.04 -3.97 7.28
N ALA A 98 -2.30 -2.89 7.12
CA ALA A 98 -1.69 -2.61 5.83
C ALA A 98 -0.30 -1.98 5.94
N PHE A 99 0.51 -2.25 4.92
CA PHE A 99 1.86 -1.73 4.79
C PHE A 99 2.03 -0.93 3.50
N SER A 100 2.69 0.23 3.59
CA SER A 100 3.13 1.03 2.46
C SER A 100 2.01 1.23 1.41
N GLN A 101 2.14 0.71 0.18
CA GLN A 101 1.11 0.80 -0.87
C GLN A 101 -0.27 0.29 -0.41
N GLY A 102 -0.30 -0.77 0.40
CA GLY A 102 -1.54 -1.28 1.00
C GLY A 102 -2.30 -0.25 1.82
N GLY A 103 -1.60 0.71 2.43
CA GLY A 103 -2.21 1.81 3.17
C GLY A 103 -3.12 2.67 2.30
N ARG A 104 -2.72 2.98 1.06
CA ARG A 104 -3.56 3.71 0.09
C ARG A 104 -4.87 2.98 -0.19
N PHE A 105 -4.81 1.67 -0.42
CA PHE A 105 -5.99 0.85 -0.64
C PHE A 105 -6.88 0.79 0.61
N SER A 106 -6.29 0.57 1.78
CA SER A 106 -7.01 0.53 3.06
C SER A 106 -7.75 1.82 3.37
N LEU A 107 -7.13 2.96 3.12
CA LEU A 107 -7.79 4.26 3.32
C LEU A 107 -8.95 4.48 2.34
N CYS A 108 -8.90 3.90 1.13
CA CYS A 108 -10.00 3.93 0.17
C CYS A 108 -11.14 2.94 0.51
N LEU A 109 -10.87 1.87 1.29
CA LEU A 109 -11.90 0.96 1.80
C LEU A 109 -12.73 1.59 2.91
N LEU A 110 -12.14 2.50 3.68
CA LEU A 110 -12.73 3.02 4.91
C LEU A 110 -14.15 3.60 4.74
N PRO A 111 -14.46 4.41 3.69
CA PRO A 111 -15.81 4.97 3.53
C PRO A 111 -16.91 3.93 3.42
N GLU A 112 -16.62 2.77 2.84
CA GLU A 112 -17.63 1.73 2.60
C GLU A 112 -17.69 0.68 3.72
N PHE A 113 -16.55 0.37 4.35
CA PHE A 113 -16.45 -0.75 5.29
C PHE A 113 -16.24 -0.31 6.75
N SER A 114 -16.41 0.98 7.05
CA SER A 114 -16.15 1.54 8.38
C SER A 114 -16.94 0.92 9.52
N ASP A 115 -18.13 0.40 9.25
CA ASP A 115 -19.01 -0.31 10.20
C ASP A 115 -18.56 -1.75 10.49
N ARG A 116 -17.68 -2.29 9.62
CA ARG A 116 -17.15 -3.65 9.73
C ARG A 116 -15.68 -3.69 10.18
N ILE A 117 -14.98 -2.54 10.14
CA ILE A 117 -13.58 -2.43 10.55
C ILE A 117 -13.50 -2.28 12.07
N ARG A 118 -13.00 -3.31 12.74
CA ARG A 118 -12.75 -3.32 14.20
C ARG A 118 -11.59 -2.42 14.60
N THR A 119 -10.49 -2.49 13.87
CA THR A 119 -9.32 -1.62 14.03
C THR A 119 -8.67 -1.37 12.69
N LEU A 120 -8.03 -0.21 12.53
CA LEU A 120 -7.21 0.13 11.37
C LEU A 120 -5.77 0.37 11.81
N THR A 121 -4.84 -0.48 11.37
CA THR A 121 -3.41 -0.32 11.63
C THR A 121 -2.65 -0.21 10.32
N LEU A 122 -1.92 0.88 10.15
CA LEU A 122 -1.12 1.15 8.96
C LEU A 122 0.36 1.24 9.32
N ILE A 123 1.21 0.54 8.60
CA ILE A 123 2.68 0.64 8.73
C ILE A 123 3.23 1.41 7.53
N ALA A 124 3.90 2.53 7.79
CA ALA A 124 4.52 3.38 6.79
C ALA A 124 3.63 3.53 5.53
N PRO A 125 2.34 3.95 5.67
CA PRO A 125 1.37 3.88 4.60
C PRO A 125 1.61 4.89 3.49
N ASP A 126 1.45 4.46 2.24
CA ASP A 126 1.26 5.34 1.08
C ASP A 126 -0.18 5.91 1.05
N GLY A 127 -0.38 6.98 0.31
CA GLY A 127 -1.69 7.64 0.19
C GLY A 127 -1.94 8.77 1.19
N MET A 128 -1.00 9.00 2.12
CA MET A 128 -1.11 10.06 3.12
C MET A 128 -0.76 11.45 2.59
N ASP A 129 0.04 11.52 1.54
CA ASP A 129 0.61 12.79 1.08
C ASP A 129 0.30 13.12 -0.38
N ASN A 130 0.51 14.39 -0.70
CA ASN A 130 0.58 14.90 -2.05
C ASN A 130 2.04 14.90 -2.54
N ASN A 131 2.72 13.73 -2.54
CA ASN A 131 4.07 13.63 -3.08
C ASN A 131 4.12 14.26 -4.48
N SER A 132 4.84 15.39 -4.59
CA SER A 132 4.87 16.18 -5.81
C SER A 132 5.43 15.42 -7.01
N PHE A 133 6.41 14.53 -6.77
CA PHE A 133 6.98 13.69 -7.82
C PHE A 133 6.00 12.59 -8.26
N TYR A 134 5.35 11.91 -7.33
CA TYR A 134 4.32 10.92 -7.63
C TYR A 134 3.16 11.55 -8.40
N ASN A 135 2.66 12.68 -7.94
CA ASN A 135 1.59 13.42 -8.61
C ASN A 135 1.98 13.89 -10.01
N TRP A 136 3.22 14.36 -10.17
CA TRP A 136 3.76 14.74 -11.47
C TRP A 136 3.85 13.53 -12.40
N ALA A 137 4.45 12.42 -11.94
CA ALA A 137 4.68 11.23 -12.73
C ALA A 137 3.37 10.49 -13.10
N SER A 138 2.38 10.50 -12.20
CA SER A 138 1.15 9.74 -12.38
C SER A 138 -0.01 10.52 -13.02
N ARG A 139 -0.13 11.83 -12.75
CA ARG A 139 -1.31 12.61 -13.18
C ARG A 139 -1.17 13.30 -14.52
N ARG A 140 0.02 13.77 -14.90
CA ARG A 140 0.22 14.50 -16.16
C ARG A 140 0.41 13.54 -17.33
N LYS A 141 -0.40 13.66 -18.38
CA LYS A 141 -0.33 12.76 -19.57
C LYS A 141 1.07 12.69 -20.19
N TRP A 142 1.75 13.84 -20.32
CA TRP A 142 3.10 13.87 -20.91
C TRP A 142 4.14 13.22 -19.99
N ALA A 143 4.03 13.38 -18.67
CA ALA A 143 4.92 12.75 -17.70
C ALA A 143 4.75 11.22 -17.69
N ARG A 144 3.51 10.72 -17.77
CA ARG A 144 3.22 9.27 -17.93
C ARG A 144 3.83 8.71 -19.21
N LYS A 145 3.70 9.42 -20.35
CA LYS A 145 4.35 9.01 -21.61
C LYS A 145 5.88 8.96 -21.48
N LEU A 146 6.47 9.91 -20.75
CA LEU A 146 7.90 9.93 -20.47
C LEU A 146 8.30 8.74 -19.59
N PHE A 147 7.50 8.43 -18.56
CA PHE A 147 7.72 7.31 -17.66
C PHE A 147 7.67 5.96 -18.39
N ILE A 148 6.69 5.78 -19.31
CA ILE A 148 6.60 4.61 -20.21
C ILE A 148 7.85 4.51 -21.10
N ARG A 149 8.33 5.62 -21.62
CA ARG A 149 9.55 5.63 -22.47
C ARG A 149 10.78 5.20 -21.65
N TRP A 150 10.89 5.63 -20.40
CA TRP A 150 11.96 5.21 -19.49
C TRP A 150 11.83 3.74 -19.07
N GLU A 151 10.62 3.25 -18.84
CA GLU A 151 10.35 1.84 -18.57
C GLU A 151 10.86 0.94 -19.72
N ARG A 152 10.61 1.36 -20.97
CA ARG A 152 11.06 0.63 -22.17
C ARG A 152 12.59 0.72 -22.37
N ASN A 153 13.21 1.78 -21.92
CA ASN A 153 14.65 2.01 -22.05
C ASN A 153 15.24 2.64 -20.77
N PRO A 154 15.47 1.83 -19.73
CA PRO A 154 16.02 2.32 -18.45
C PRO A 154 17.42 2.94 -18.58
N ASP A 155 18.21 2.49 -19.54
CA ASP A 155 19.57 2.99 -19.71
C ASP A 155 19.58 4.44 -20.19
N LYS A 156 18.61 4.85 -20.99
CA LYS A 156 18.42 6.29 -21.32
C LYS A 156 18.11 7.12 -20.07
N LEU A 157 17.32 6.61 -19.13
CA LEU A 157 17.04 7.30 -17.88
C LEU A 157 18.33 7.43 -17.04
N LYS A 158 19.12 6.36 -16.93
CA LYS A 158 20.43 6.39 -16.22
C LYS A 158 21.36 7.41 -16.84
N TYR A 159 21.47 7.40 -18.17
CA TYR A 159 22.33 8.36 -18.90
C TYR A 159 21.88 9.81 -18.71
N LEU A 160 20.59 10.10 -18.85
CA LEU A 160 20.04 11.43 -18.60
C LEU A 160 20.24 11.89 -17.15
N SER A 161 20.08 10.96 -16.18
CA SER A 161 20.35 11.26 -14.77
C SER A 161 21.83 11.58 -14.52
N TYR A 162 22.73 10.89 -15.22
CA TYR A 162 24.17 11.18 -15.18
C TYR A 162 24.47 12.59 -15.69
N LEU A 163 23.95 12.94 -16.89
CA LEU A 163 24.15 14.28 -17.47
C LEU A 163 23.57 15.38 -16.57
N ALA A 164 22.34 15.19 -16.08
CA ALA A 164 21.67 16.13 -15.18
C ALA A 164 22.45 16.35 -13.87
N THR A 165 23.12 15.30 -13.38
CA THR A 165 24.00 15.42 -12.19
C THR A 165 25.27 16.17 -12.53
N LYS A 166 25.88 15.88 -13.69
CA LYS A 166 27.12 16.54 -14.14
C LYS A 166 26.96 18.05 -14.31
N VAL A 167 25.78 18.50 -14.77
CA VAL A 167 25.46 19.92 -14.93
C VAL A 167 24.79 20.57 -13.71
N GLY A 168 24.77 19.86 -12.56
CA GLY A 168 24.23 20.40 -11.30
C GLY A 168 22.71 20.48 -11.17
N ILE A 169 21.95 20.02 -12.18
CA ILE A 169 20.47 20.02 -12.16
C ILE A 169 19.91 18.95 -11.22
N MET A 170 20.61 17.82 -11.09
CA MET A 170 20.20 16.68 -10.24
C MET A 170 21.21 16.45 -9.11
N ARG A 171 20.70 16.25 -7.89
CA ARG A 171 21.56 15.90 -6.75
C ARG A 171 22.09 14.47 -6.88
N PRO A 172 23.37 14.18 -6.49
CA PRO A 172 23.95 12.82 -6.58
C PRO A 172 23.09 11.73 -5.91
N LYS A 173 22.49 11.99 -4.73
CA LYS A 173 21.59 11.06 -4.05
C LYS A 173 20.36 10.67 -4.88
N VAL A 174 19.81 11.63 -5.64
CA VAL A 174 18.66 11.35 -6.54
C VAL A 174 19.08 10.46 -7.70
N ARG A 175 20.28 10.69 -8.24
CA ARG A 175 20.86 9.81 -9.27
C ARG A 175 21.07 8.39 -8.77
N THR A 176 21.61 8.22 -7.56
CA THR A 176 21.77 6.87 -6.95
C THR A 176 20.42 6.17 -6.88
N PHE A 177 19.39 6.85 -6.36
CA PHE A 177 18.04 6.31 -6.32
C PHE A 177 17.51 5.93 -7.71
N VAL A 178 17.67 6.80 -8.72
CA VAL A 178 17.26 6.52 -10.10
C VAL A 178 17.97 5.29 -10.65
N ASN A 179 19.27 5.16 -10.42
CA ASN A 179 20.04 4.02 -10.87
C ASN A 179 19.61 2.71 -10.21
N GLU A 180 19.44 2.69 -8.90
CA GLU A 180 18.97 1.53 -8.16
C GLU A 180 17.54 1.14 -8.58
N PHE A 181 16.63 2.11 -8.66
CA PHE A 181 15.24 1.91 -9.05
C PHE A 181 15.09 1.38 -10.47
N SER A 182 15.94 1.83 -11.41
CA SER A 182 15.91 1.43 -12.82
C SER A 182 16.82 0.23 -13.15
N SER A 183 17.57 -0.31 -12.19
CA SER A 183 18.46 -1.45 -12.43
C SER A 183 17.71 -2.78 -12.58
N ASN A 184 16.59 -2.95 -11.88
CA ASN A 184 15.69 -4.10 -12.04
C ASN A 184 14.49 -3.70 -12.91
N ARG A 185 14.45 -4.22 -14.14
CA ARG A 185 13.40 -3.89 -15.13
C ARG A 185 12.00 -4.27 -14.66
N ASP A 186 11.83 -5.41 -14.02
CA ASP A 186 10.53 -5.88 -13.56
C ASP A 186 10.01 -5.02 -12.40
N HIS A 187 10.90 -4.68 -11.47
CA HIS A 187 10.58 -3.77 -10.38
C HIS A 187 10.18 -2.37 -10.90
N PHE A 188 10.94 -1.83 -11.85
CA PHE A 188 10.65 -0.54 -12.46
C PHE A 188 9.32 -0.56 -13.25
N ARG A 189 9.09 -1.63 -14.03
CA ARG A 189 7.84 -1.83 -14.76
C ARG A 189 6.64 -1.90 -13.80
N ARG A 190 6.75 -2.69 -12.74
CA ARG A 190 5.71 -2.82 -11.71
C ARG A 190 5.40 -1.45 -11.08
N ALA A 191 6.42 -0.69 -10.71
CA ALA A 191 6.23 0.65 -10.17
C ALA A 191 5.55 1.59 -11.17
N SER A 192 5.95 1.54 -12.44
CA SER A 192 5.32 2.31 -13.52
C SER A 192 3.82 1.95 -13.67
N LEU A 193 3.49 0.67 -13.67
CA LEU A 193 2.10 0.19 -13.79
C LEU A 193 1.27 0.62 -12.56
N THR A 194 1.78 0.42 -11.36
CA THR A 194 1.05 0.75 -10.12
C THR A 194 0.84 2.25 -9.96
N TRP A 195 1.85 3.07 -10.20
CA TRP A 195 1.72 4.53 -10.07
C TRP A 195 0.74 5.14 -11.07
N ARG A 196 0.74 4.64 -12.30
CA ARG A 196 -0.19 5.10 -13.34
C ARG A 196 -1.59 4.51 -13.15
N GLY A 197 -1.65 3.20 -12.83
CA GLY A 197 -2.90 2.45 -12.71
C GLY A 197 -3.73 2.84 -11.48
N PHE A 198 -3.07 3.19 -10.37
CA PHE A 198 -3.75 3.49 -9.10
C PHE A 198 -3.82 4.99 -8.79
N ARG A 199 -3.58 5.85 -9.77
CA ARG A 199 -3.56 7.32 -9.58
C ARG A 199 -4.90 7.92 -9.13
N GLU A 200 -6.00 7.20 -9.33
CA GLU A 200 -7.34 7.63 -8.89
C GLU A 200 -7.69 7.13 -7.48
N LEU A 201 -6.90 6.25 -6.88
CA LEU A 201 -7.02 5.91 -5.47
C LEU A 201 -6.47 7.08 -4.63
N LYS A 202 -7.35 7.97 -4.22
CA LYS A 202 -7.02 9.22 -3.51
C LYS A 202 -7.81 9.28 -2.19
N PRO A 203 -7.23 8.78 -1.10
CA PRO A 203 -7.84 8.96 0.21
C PRO A 203 -8.05 10.45 0.51
N ASP A 204 -9.23 10.80 0.99
CA ASP A 204 -9.55 12.14 1.47
C ASP A 204 -9.29 12.21 2.99
N PRO A 205 -8.30 12.99 3.45
CA PRO A 205 -7.96 13.05 4.87
C PRO A 205 -9.11 13.54 5.77
N GLU A 206 -9.91 14.50 5.31
CA GLU A 206 -11.00 15.03 6.09
C GLU A 206 -12.11 13.98 6.26
N LEU A 207 -12.43 13.26 5.18
CA LEU A 207 -13.38 12.15 5.22
C LEU A 207 -12.88 11.02 6.11
N VAL A 208 -11.60 10.62 5.97
CA VAL A 208 -10.94 9.60 6.83
C VAL A 208 -11.06 10.02 8.30
N GLY A 209 -10.68 11.24 8.63
CA GLY A 209 -10.74 11.75 10.01
C GLY A 209 -12.15 11.75 10.58
N ARG A 210 -13.14 12.16 9.80
CA ARG A 210 -14.55 12.13 10.18
C ARG A 210 -15.01 10.71 10.48
N ILE A 211 -14.78 9.77 9.56
CA ILE A 211 -15.21 8.37 9.73
C ILE A 211 -14.56 7.75 10.97
N ILE A 212 -13.26 7.94 11.18
CA ILE A 212 -12.54 7.41 12.34
C ILE A 212 -13.18 7.89 13.64
N ARG A 213 -13.48 9.20 13.74
CA ARG A 213 -14.13 9.77 14.94
C ARG A 213 -15.56 9.28 15.12
N ASP A 214 -16.39 9.37 14.08
CA ASP A 214 -17.83 9.07 14.16
C ASP A 214 -18.07 7.58 14.46
N ARG A 215 -17.27 6.70 13.87
CA ARG A 215 -17.33 5.25 14.10
C ARG A 215 -16.46 4.77 15.28
N LYS A 216 -15.67 5.66 15.88
CA LYS A 216 -14.74 5.36 17.00
C LYS A 216 -13.80 4.19 16.67
N ILE A 217 -13.30 4.14 15.43
CA ILE A 217 -12.39 3.08 15.00
C ILE A 217 -11.03 3.30 15.66
N PRO A 218 -10.49 2.34 16.43
CA PRO A 218 -9.12 2.40 16.90
C PRO A 218 -8.18 2.45 15.71
N PHE A 219 -7.50 3.59 15.52
CA PHE A 219 -6.63 3.85 14.37
C PHE A 219 -5.20 4.06 14.84
N ARG A 220 -4.26 3.38 14.19
CA ARG A 220 -2.82 3.49 14.47
C ARG A 220 -2.01 3.56 13.19
N ILE A 221 -1.03 4.47 13.17
CA ILE A 221 0.00 4.54 12.14
C ILE A 221 1.35 4.26 12.79
N ILE A 222 2.08 3.26 12.31
CA ILE A 222 3.41 2.90 12.79
C ILE A 222 4.43 3.36 11.75
N MET A 223 5.38 4.20 12.16
CA MET A 223 6.40 4.77 11.29
C MET A 223 7.80 4.36 11.73
N GLY A 224 8.69 4.17 10.77
CA GLY A 224 10.11 3.99 11.04
C GLY A 224 10.81 5.34 11.19
N THR A 225 11.53 5.58 12.29
CA THR A 225 12.26 6.84 12.53
C THR A 225 13.30 7.13 11.43
N HIS A 226 13.83 6.07 10.79
CA HIS A 226 14.85 6.15 9.73
C HIS A 226 14.28 5.87 8.33
N ASP A 227 12.95 5.85 8.18
CA ASP A 227 12.31 5.61 6.88
C ASP A 227 12.59 6.77 5.93
N GLN A 228 13.29 6.48 4.82
CA GLN A 228 13.61 7.45 3.77
C GLN A 228 12.61 7.39 2.60
N VAL A 229 11.75 6.38 2.56
CA VAL A 229 10.73 6.19 1.51
C VAL A 229 9.47 6.96 1.89
N ILE A 230 8.92 6.68 3.08
CA ILE A 230 7.77 7.38 3.64
C ILE A 230 8.17 7.90 5.03
N ARG A 231 8.44 9.19 5.10
CA ARG A 231 8.98 9.82 6.31
C ARG A 231 7.89 10.02 7.37
N PRO A 232 8.22 9.94 8.67
CA PRO A 232 7.26 10.20 9.75
C PRO A 232 6.51 11.53 9.61
N LYS A 233 7.18 12.57 9.12
CA LYS A 233 6.55 13.88 8.85
C LYS A 233 5.28 13.77 7.99
N GLN A 234 5.24 12.87 7.00
CA GLN A 234 4.09 12.68 6.12
C GLN A 234 2.88 12.13 6.91
N ALA A 235 3.12 11.23 7.87
CA ALA A 235 2.07 10.73 8.76
C ALA A 235 1.52 11.84 9.67
N TYR A 236 2.38 12.65 10.28
CA TYR A 236 1.94 13.76 11.12
C TYR A 236 1.17 14.81 10.32
N ASP A 237 1.61 15.15 9.11
CA ASP A 237 0.91 16.09 8.23
C ASP A 237 -0.46 15.54 7.79
N PHE A 238 -0.56 14.24 7.54
CA PHE A 238 -1.82 13.57 7.22
C PHE A 238 -2.78 13.59 8.42
N ILE A 239 -2.32 13.18 9.59
CA ILE A 239 -3.15 13.13 10.81
C ILE A 239 -3.66 14.50 11.21
N ARG A 240 -2.86 15.55 11.04
CA ARG A 240 -3.30 16.93 11.26
C ARG A 240 -4.46 17.30 10.33
N ARG A 241 -4.39 16.92 9.04
CA ARG A 241 -5.49 17.13 8.08
C ARG A 241 -6.73 16.28 8.40
N CYS A 242 -6.55 15.11 9.00
CA CYS A 242 -7.66 14.29 9.49
C CYS A 242 -8.31 14.87 10.75
N GLY A 243 -7.69 15.84 11.42
CA GLY A 243 -8.15 16.33 12.74
C GLY A 243 -8.08 15.24 13.82
N LEU A 244 -7.04 14.40 13.79
CA LEU A 244 -6.79 13.32 14.73
C LEU A 244 -5.50 13.58 15.51
N ASN A 245 -5.38 13.00 16.72
CA ASN A 245 -4.20 13.11 17.58
C ASN A 245 -3.78 11.72 18.07
N ASP A 246 -2.53 11.59 18.49
CA ASP A 246 -1.96 10.44 19.19
C ASP A 246 -2.06 9.06 18.49
N VAL A 247 -2.29 9.05 17.18
CA VAL A 247 -2.41 7.82 16.40
C VAL A 247 -1.09 7.36 15.77
N VAL A 248 -0.06 8.23 15.73
CA VAL A 248 1.25 7.91 15.14
C VAL A 248 2.18 7.36 16.23
N LYS A 249 2.77 6.20 15.97
CA LYS A 249 3.81 5.58 16.79
C LYS A 249 5.08 5.40 15.96
N GLU A 250 6.20 5.83 16.51
CA GLU A 250 7.49 5.67 15.85
C GLU A 250 8.27 4.51 16.47
N VAL A 251 8.91 3.72 15.61
CA VAL A 251 9.80 2.64 16.00
C VAL A 251 11.17 2.81 15.34
N ASN A 252 12.23 2.36 16.02
CA ASN A 252 13.59 2.46 15.49
C ASN A 252 13.78 1.49 14.30
N ASN A 253 13.30 1.87 13.14
CA ASN A 253 13.34 1.08 11.90
C ASN A 253 13.46 1.97 10.65
N GLY A 254 13.87 1.36 9.51
CA GLY A 254 13.71 1.95 8.18
C GLY A 254 12.40 1.51 7.54
N HIS A 255 12.32 1.54 6.18
CA HIS A 255 11.09 1.14 5.45
C HIS A 255 10.85 -0.38 5.44
N ASN A 256 11.85 -1.21 5.73
CA ASN A 256 11.69 -2.67 5.71
C ASN A 256 11.23 -3.22 7.06
N PHE A 257 9.91 -3.36 7.22
CA PHE A 257 9.28 -3.79 8.46
C PHE A 257 9.15 -5.32 8.61
N PHE A 258 9.26 -6.09 7.54
CA PHE A 258 8.99 -7.54 7.55
C PHE A 258 10.26 -8.41 7.60
N LYS A 259 11.34 -7.88 8.17
CA LYS A 259 12.44 -8.71 8.69
C LYS A 259 12.09 -9.11 10.12
N GLU A 260 12.46 -10.31 10.52
CA GLU A 260 12.20 -10.84 11.87
C GLU A 260 12.61 -9.83 12.98
N SER A 261 13.82 -9.27 12.88
CA SER A 261 14.30 -8.24 13.81
C SER A 261 13.49 -6.94 13.81
N SER A 262 12.72 -6.66 12.76
CA SER A 262 11.87 -5.49 12.65
C SER A 262 10.46 -5.76 13.17
N ILE A 263 9.92 -6.96 12.97
CA ILE A 263 8.60 -7.39 13.44
C ILE A 263 8.53 -7.22 14.97
N ASN A 264 9.54 -7.66 15.69
CA ASN A 264 9.61 -7.57 17.16
C ASN A 264 9.54 -6.12 17.68
N LYS A 265 9.85 -5.12 16.85
CA LYS A 265 9.81 -3.70 17.25
C LYS A 265 8.39 -3.12 17.23
N PHE A 266 7.45 -3.72 16.53
CA PHE A 266 6.10 -3.16 16.38
C PHE A 266 4.97 -4.14 16.73
N ILE A 267 5.23 -5.44 16.83
CA ILE A 267 4.19 -6.45 17.03
C ILE A 267 3.32 -6.15 18.27
N HIS A 268 3.92 -5.67 19.34
CA HIS A 268 3.23 -5.25 20.57
C HIS A 268 2.34 -4.00 20.40
N LEU A 269 2.44 -3.33 19.25
CA LEU A 269 1.60 -2.19 18.91
C LEU A 269 0.34 -2.61 18.13
N LEU A 270 0.19 -3.88 17.74
CA LEU A 270 -0.94 -4.37 16.99
C LEU A 270 -2.13 -4.66 17.94
N PRO A 271 -3.28 -3.98 17.77
CA PRO A 271 -4.39 -4.05 18.73
C PRO A 271 -5.17 -5.37 18.71
N PHE A 272 -4.82 -6.30 17.84
CA PHE A 272 -5.42 -7.61 17.67
C PHE A 272 -4.49 -8.77 18.07
N MET A 273 -3.40 -8.45 18.77
CA MET A 273 -2.43 -9.44 19.25
C MET A 273 -2.66 -9.87 20.70
N ASP A 274 -3.53 -9.15 21.41
CA ASP A 274 -3.92 -9.43 22.80
C ASP A 274 -4.91 -10.61 22.88
#